data_30894e17b1f488cbf51bba4d7090d687
#
_entry.id   30894e17b1f488cbf51bba4d7090d687
#
_cell.length_a   1.000
_cell.length_b   1.000
_cell.length_c   1.000
_cell.angle_alpha   90.00
_cell.angle_beta   90.00
_cell.angle_gamma   90.00
#
_symmetry.space_group_name_H-M   'P 1'
#
loop_
_entity.id
_entity.type
_entity.pdbx_description
1 polymer ?
#
loop_
_entity_poly.entity_id
_entity_poly.type
_entity_poly.pdbx_seq_one_letter_code
_entity_poly.pdbx_strand_id
1 'polypeptide(L)'
;MILKHIKNAEAKDENKLALKANTIYDCIRDRFFISSPREEDTIDGRDPTLLISLLTAIINGKQLTAGNFGRGKTTSAEAIIALVHGIPCDATMACEARGDPEITKEEYIAIPDLTNMNNLLWRRFAQMPPKVFDEFNRMPSAKQSLFLDGIDRGNFEYMNQTLRAEPGPFYATMNWPDRGNVEILPPMLDRFDVSVITSAINPMYHKIMEEVDRSILEDGVIAAKMLAILDANGESYQKKIAELTELADAFRASISMQLGIGEGFTSKELATAREEIKNIEYADTGDNFKLFIRSETICPTHGEYMPGKACGGDCHWGSGNANEESRVGFAAITSPISERFFKSLSAYAKALAWYLNEKEVSKDHVRLVLPYVLWHRVQFAGDFMAGENKYRVGKQLENAKDFTKKIFNRFTEQEERINELGEALREPEDKNRKEHLAKARAFFAKIQKYANEYDHPIFAHALQMLGKQGSANESTDK
;
A
#
# COMPACT_ATOMS: atom_id res chain seq x y z
N MET A 1 -10.79 -4.80 25.87
CA MET A 1 -10.03 -4.48 27.08
C MET A 1 -8.64 -3.88 26.78
N ILE A 2 -8.41 -3.36 25.53
CA ILE A 2 -7.14 -2.75 25.09
C ILE A 2 -7.22 -1.21 25.02
N LEU A 3 -8.43 -0.65 25.11
CA LEU A 3 -8.68 0.80 24.95
C LEU A 3 -8.45 1.67 26.19
N LYS A 4 -7.79 1.17 27.25
CA LYS A 4 -7.60 1.94 28.49
C LYS A 4 -6.20 2.52 28.72
N HIS A 5 -5.24 2.34 27.80
CA HIS A 5 -3.85 2.81 28.02
C HIS A 5 -3.42 4.05 27.22
N ILE A 6 -4.29 4.62 26.38
CA ILE A 6 -3.91 5.80 25.56
C ILE A 6 -4.42 7.14 26.12
N LYS A 7 -5.01 7.17 27.31
CA LYS A 7 -5.59 8.39 27.90
C LYS A 7 -4.75 9.03 29.01
N ASN A 8 -3.42 9.12 28.85
CA ASN A 8 -2.61 10.03 29.68
C ASN A 8 -1.30 10.35 28.93
N ALA A 9 -1.40 11.03 27.81
CA ALA A 9 -0.26 11.73 27.21
C ALA A 9 -0.53 13.23 27.32
N GLU A 10 0.45 13.97 27.82
CA GLU A 10 0.57 15.43 27.78
C GLU A 10 0.07 15.97 26.45
N ALA A 11 -0.51 17.18 26.44
CA ALA A 11 -1.05 17.84 25.25
C ALA A 11 -0.03 17.74 24.11
N LYS A 12 -0.19 16.74 23.25
CA LYS A 12 0.63 16.53 22.06
C LYS A 12 0.37 17.75 21.18
N ASP A 13 1.42 18.33 20.65
CA ASP A 13 1.31 19.31 19.56
C ASP A 13 0.56 18.61 18.40
N GLU A 14 -0.74 18.92 18.26
CA GLU A 14 -1.59 18.25 17.27
C GLU A 14 -1.14 18.63 15.86
N ASN A 15 -0.80 17.63 15.05
CA ASN A 15 -0.48 17.86 13.65
C ASN A 15 -1.75 18.30 12.91
N LYS A 16 -1.78 19.58 12.51
CA LYS A 16 -2.93 20.21 11.84
C LYS A 16 -3.32 19.49 10.54
N LEU A 17 -2.34 18.96 9.81
CA LEU A 17 -2.59 18.25 8.54
C LEU A 17 -3.18 16.86 8.79
N ALA A 18 -2.71 16.15 9.81
CA ALA A 18 -3.31 14.89 10.24
C ALA A 18 -4.76 15.10 10.72
N LEU A 19 -5.03 16.18 11.45
CA LEU A 19 -6.40 16.54 11.85
C LEU A 19 -7.31 16.82 10.66
N LYS A 20 -6.81 17.56 9.64
CA LYS A 20 -7.55 17.74 8.37
C LYS A 20 -7.89 16.39 7.72
N ALA A 21 -6.94 15.46 7.67
CA ALA A 21 -7.17 14.12 7.12
C ALA A 21 -8.26 13.35 7.90
N ASN A 22 -8.24 13.42 9.23
CA ASN A 22 -9.28 12.83 10.08
C ASN A 22 -10.66 13.46 9.81
N THR A 23 -10.74 14.77 9.68
CA THR A 23 -11.99 15.49 9.37
C THR A 23 -12.55 15.07 8.00
N ILE A 24 -11.70 14.90 7.00
CA ILE A 24 -12.10 14.40 5.67
C ILE A 24 -12.57 12.94 5.77
N TYR A 25 -11.87 12.09 6.52
CA TYR A 25 -12.29 10.71 6.75
C TYR A 25 -13.70 10.66 7.34
N ASP A 26 -13.95 11.42 8.41
CA ASP A 26 -15.26 11.46 9.08
C ASP A 26 -16.36 11.97 8.14
N CYS A 27 -16.08 13.02 7.37
CA CYS A 27 -17.01 13.53 6.37
C CYS A 27 -17.38 12.48 5.32
N ILE A 28 -16.39 11.74 4.79
CA ILE A 28 -16.66 10.71 3.78
C ILE A 28 -17.43 9.54 4.39
N ARG A 29 -17.05 9.08 5.57
CA ARG A 29 -17.74 8.00 6.30
C ARG A 29 -19.20 8.34 6.55
N ASP A 30 -19.48 9.56 6.99
CA ASP A 30 -20.81 9.93 7.45
C ASP A 30 -21.75 10.34 6.29
N ARG A 31 -21.22 10.71 5.12
CA ARG A 31 -22.02 11.26 4.03
C ARG A 31 -21.95 10.48 2.71
N PHE A 32 -20.85 9.83 2.39
CA PHE A 32 -20.62 9.29 1.04
C PHE A 32 -20.28 7.81 1.01
N PHE A 33 -19.66 7.28 2.07
CA PHE A 33 -19.21 5.90 2.13
C PHE A 33 -19.81 5.19 3.33
N ILE A 34 -21.01 4.67 3.14
CA ILE A 34 -21.69 3.92 4.19
C ILE A 34 -21.11 2.51 4.24
N SER A 35 -20.51 2.16 5.35
CA SER A 35 -19.92 0.83 5.60
C SER A 35 -20.26 0.36 7.01
N SER A 36 -20.17 -0.94 7.23
CA SER A 36 -20.41 -1.56 8.53
C SER A 36 -19.38 -2.67 8.79
N PRO A 37 -18.10 -2.32 8.92
CA PRO A 37 -17.08 -3.32 9.24
C PRO A 37 -17.35 -3.93 10.64
N ARG A 38 -17.01 -5.20 10.83
CA ARG A 38 -17.00 -5.79 12.16
C ARG A 38 -15.91 -5.10 13.01
N GLU A 39 -16.12 -4.98 14.30
CA GLU A 39 -15.16 -4.30 15.19
C GLU A 39 -13.75 -4.90 15.06
N GLU A 40 -13.66 -6.23 14.98
CA GLU A 40 -12.42 -6.99 14.79
C GLU A 40 -11.70 -6.72 13.46
N ASP A 41 -12.42 -6.20 12.46
CA ASP A 41 -11.90 -5.87 11.13
C ASP A 41 -11.47 -4.41 11.01
N THR A 42 -11.70 -3.57 12.02
CA THR A 42 -11.36 -2.15 11.98
C THR A 42 -9.87 -1.88 12.23
N ILE A 43 -9.39 -0.76 11.70
CA ILE A 43 -8.08 -0.18 12.06
C ILE A 43 -8.35 0.98 13.01
N ASP A 44 -8.05 0.79 14.28
CA ASP A 44 -8.30 1.79 15.33
C ASP A 44 -9.75 2.33 15.28
N GLY A 45 -10.74 1.41 15.16
CA GLY A 45 -12.16 1.73 15.06
C GLY A 45 -12.62 2.29 13.70
N ARG A 46 -11.72 2.41 12.73
CA ARG A 46 -12.01 2.97 11.39
C ARG A 46 -12.19 1.86 10.36
N ASP A 47 -13.03 2.12 9.35
CA ASP A 47 -13.17 1.23 8.19
C ASP A 47 -11.85 1.16 7.41
N PRO A 48 -11.26 -0.03 7.26
CA PRO A 48 -9.97 -0.16 6.59
C PRO A 48 -10.01 0.23 5.11
N THR A 49 -11.13 -0.02 4.43
CA THR A 49 -11.27 0.31 3.01
C THR A 49 -11.19 1.81 2.82
N LEU A 50 -11.95 2.56 3.61
CA LEU A 50 -11.95 4.03 3.53
C LEU A 50 -10.62 4.60 4.01
N LEU A 51 -10.09 4.12 5.15
CA LEU A 51 -8.84 4.64 5.71
C LEU A 51 -7.66 4.42 4.76
N ILE A 52 -7.47 3.19 4.28
CA ILE A 52 -6.39 2.87 3.34
C ILE A 52 -6.54 3.68 2.05
N SER A 53 -7.77 3.85 1.53
CA SER A 53 -8.01 4.67 0.35
C SER A 53 -7.66 6.14 0.57
N LEU A 54 -7.96 6.70 1.75
CA LEU A 54 -7.58 8.07 2.10
C LEU A 54 -6.05 8.20 2.22
N LEU A 55 -5.38 7.26 2.88
CA LEU A 55 -3.91 7.24 2.94
C LEU A 55 -3.30 7.15 1.55
N THR A 56 -3.88 6.32 0.65
CA THR A 56 -3.47 6.22 -0.75
C THR A 56 -3.53 7.58 -1.45
N ALA A 57 -4.59 8.36 -1.25
CA ALA A 57 -4.71 9.71 -1.80
C ALA A 57 -3.60 10.64 -1.30
N ILE A 58 -3.34 10.62 0.00
CA ILE A 58 -2.37 11.52 0.63
C ILE A 58 -0.94 11.23 0.15
N ILE A 59 -0.54 9.94 0.10
CA ILE A 59 0.84 9.56 -0.25
C ILE A 59 1.06 9.33 -1.75
N ASN A 60 0.08 9.58 -2.61
CA ASN A 60 0.11 9.21 -4.03
C ASN A 60 0.38 7.72 -4.26
N GLY A 61 -0.25 6.88 -3.45
CA GLY A 61 -0.12 5.43 -3.50
C GLY A 61 -0.92 4.79 -4.64
N LYS A 62 -0.83 3.48 -4.74
CA LYS A 62 -1.49 2.67 -5.78
C LYS A 62 -2.33 1.60 -5.11
N GLN A 63 -3.62 1.66 -5.32
CA GLN A 63 -4.58 0.79 -4.66
C GLN A 63 -5.37 -0.05 -5.64
N LEU A 64 -5.54 -1.32 -5.33
CA LEU A 64 -6.47 -2.22 -5.98
C LEU A 64 -7.67 -2.46 -5.06
N THR A 65 -8.87 -2.11 -5.50
CA THR A 65 -10.11 -2.32 -4.74
C THR A 65 -10.89 -3.48 -5.32
N ALA A 66 -11.01 -4.56 -4.56
CA ALA A 66 -11.74 -5.75 -4.96
C ALA A 66 -13.16 -5.79 -4.34
N GLY A 67 -14.09 -6.43 -5.01
CA GLY A 67 -15.43 -6.63 -4.46
C GLY A 67 -16.49 -6.88 -5.53
N ASN A 68 -17.71 -7.17 -5.09
CA ASN A 68 -18.84 -7.33 -5.99
C ASN A 68 -19.20 -6.00 -6.68
N PHE A 69 -19.88 -6.09 -7.82
CA PHE A 69 -20.45 -4.94 -8.50
C PHE A 69 -21.51 -4.24 -7.63
N GLY A 70 -21.69 -2.94 -7.84
CA GLY A 70 -22.65 -2.13 -7.08
C GLY A 70 -22.26 -1.87 -5.61
N ARG A 71 -21.00 -2.05 -5.23
CA ARG A 71 -20.49 -1.85 -3.87
C ARG A 71 -19.71 -0.55 -3.67
N GLY A 72 -19.87 0.41 -4.57
CA GLY A 72 -19.26 1.74 -4.42
C GLY A 72 -17.74 1.77 -4.52
N LYS A 73 -17.09 0.77 -5.17
CA LYS A 73 -15.63 0.72 -5.33
C LYS A 73 -15.07 1.98 -6.00
N THR A 74 -15.61 2.32 -7.16
CA THR A 74 -15.20 3.50 -7.93
C THR A 74 -15.63 4.77 -7.21
N THR A 75 -16.86 4.79 -6.69
CA THR A 75 -17.45 5.96 -6.05
C THR A 75 -16.73 6.41 -4.78
N SER A 76 -16.15 5.47 -4.02
CA SER A 76 -15.33 5.84 -2.85
C SER A 76 -14.03 6.53 -3.28
N ALA A 77 -13.40 6.06 -4.37
CA ALA A 77 -12.22 6.69 -4.94
C ALA A 77 -12.53 8.10 -5.47
N GLU A 78 -13.64 8.27 -6.18
CA GLU A 78 -14.11 9.57 -6.70
C GLU A 78 -14.35 10.58 -5.57
N ALA A 79 -15.05 10.19 -4.49
CA ALA A 79 -15.27 11.06 -3.35
C ALA A 79 -13.96 11.48 -2.66
N ILE A 80 -13.02 10.54 -2.51
CA ILE A 80 -11.70 10.84 -1.95
C ILE A 80 -10.93 11.78 -2.87
N ILE A 81 -10.94 11.55 -4.18
CA ILE A 81 -10.28 12.42 -5.16
C ILE A 81 -10.88 13.83 -5.12
N ALA A 82 -12.20 13.95 -5.05
CA ALA A 82 -12.87 15.24 -4.96
C ALA A 82 -12.45 16.02 -3.71
N LEU A 83 -12.45 15.41 -2.54
CA LEU A 83 -12.17 16.07 -1.27
C LEU A 83 -10.67 16.27 -1.00
N VAL A 84 -9.81 15.37 -1.45
CA VAL A 84 -8.35 15.44 -1.22
C VAL A 84 -7.64 16.16 -2.37
N HIS A 85 -7.98 15.84 -3.61
CA HIS A 85 -7.28 16.39 -4.78
C HIS A 85 -8.03 17.53 -5.47
N GLY A 86 -9.27 17.78 -5.10
CA GLY A 86 -10.07 18.87 -5.66
C GLY A 86 -10.48 18.65 -7.12
N ILE A 87 -10.64 17.41 -7.54
CA ILE A 87 -11.12 17.07 -8.87
C ILE A 87 -12.59 16.67 -8.77
N PRO A 88 -13.52 17.42 -9.37
CA PRO A 88 -14.95 17.07 -9.36
C PRO A 88 -15.19 15.64 -9.89
N CYS A 89 -16.22 14.95 -9.36
CA CYS A 89 -16.53 13.58 -9.75
C CYS A 89 -16.80 13.44 -11.25
N ASP A 90 -17.48 14.40 -11.86
CA ASP A 90 -17.74 14.44 -13.31
C ASP A 90 -16.45 14.58 -14.13
N ALA A 91 -15.46 15.34 -13.68
CA ALA A 91 -14.14 15.40 -14.31
C ALA A 91 -13.36 14.08 -14.12
N THR A 92 -13.43 13.48 -12.92
CA THR A 92 -12.78 12.19 -12.64
C THR A 92 -13.36 11.09 -13.53
N MET A 93 -14.69 10.98 -13.64
CA MET A 93 -15.35 10.01 -14.52
C MET A 93 -14.99 10.21 -16.01
N ALA A 94 -14.87 11.47 -16.46
CA ALA A 94 -14.47 11.78 -17.85
C ALA A 94 -13.00 11.44 -18.16
N CYS A 95 -12.18 11.23 -17.13
CA CYS A 95 -10.77 10.84 -17.23
C CYS A 95 -10.54 9.37 -16.85
N GLU A 96 -11.58 8.65 -16.44
CA GLU A 96 -11.48 7.24 -16.06
C GLU A 96 -11.11 6.35 -17.24
N ALA A 97 -10.25 5.35 -16.97
CA ALA A 97 -10.04 4.24 -17.87
C ALA A 97 -10.86 3.04 -17.39
N ARG A 98 -11.40 2.27 -18.33
CA ARG A 98 -12.17 1.06 -18.03
C ARG A 98 -11.58 -0.15 -18.71
N GLY A 99 -11.50 -1.27 -17.98
CA GLY A 99 -11.05 -2.54 -18.56
C GLY A 99 -12.06 -3.08 -19.56
N ASP A 100 -11.61 -3.22 -20.80
CA ASP A 100 -12.39 -3.82 -21.88
C ASP A 100 -11.46 -4.66 -22.75
N PRO A 101 -11.87 -5.89 -23.15
CA PRO A 101 -11.07 -6.74 -24.04
C PRO A 101 -10.77 -6.12 -25.40
N GLU A 102 -11.66 -5.27 -25.90
CA GLU A 102 -11.56 -4.70 -27.25
C GLU A 102 -10.86 -3.35 -27.31
N ILE A 103 -10.83 -2.58 -26.20
CA ILE A 103 -10.20 -1.26 -26.16
C ILE A 103 -8.73 -1.31 -26.56
N THR A 104 -8.33 -0.37 -27.41
CA THR A 104 -6.99 -0.26 -27.93
C THR A 104 -6.08 0.59 -27.03
N LYS A 105 -4.75 0.49 -27.26
CA LYS A 105 -3.76 1.34 -26.57
C LYS A 105 -4.01 2.82 -26.84
N GLU A 106 -4.48 3.13 -28.02
CA GLU A 106 -4.79 4.48 -28.49
C GLU A 106 -5.89 5.15 -27.68
N GLU A 107 -6.83 4.38 -27.19
CA GLU A 107 -7.94 4.91 -26.38
C GLU A 107 -7.52 5.26 -24.96
N TYR A 108 -6.49 4.59 -24.42
CA TYR A 108 -6.01 4.84 -23.05
C TYR A 108 -4.91 5.89 -22.97
N ILE A 109 -3.97 5.87 -23.92
CA ILE A 109 -2.70 6.58 -23.77
C ILE A 109 -2.62 7.82 -24.67
N ALA A 110 -2.59 7.62 -25.98
CA ALA A 110 -2.44 8.70 -26.95
C ALA A 110 -2.86 8.27 -28.36
N ILE A 111 -3.22 9.23 -29.19
CA ILE A 111 -3.42 9.03 -30.64
C ILE A 111 -2.51 9.97 -31.43
N PRO A 112 -2.13 9.62 -32.67
CA PRO A 112 -1.44 10.55 -33.54
C PRO A 112 -2.30 11.79 -33.84
N ASP A 113 -1.68 12.96 -33.85
CA ASP A 113 -2.32 14.18 -34.32
C ASP A 113 -2.43 14.14 -35.85
N LEU A 114 -3.64 14.07 -36.36
CA LEU A 114 -3.88 13.99 -37.82
C LEU A 114 -3.44 15.25 -38.58
N THR A 115 -3.30 16.37 -37.85
CA THR A 115 -2.82 17.64 -38.45
C THR A 115 -1.31 17.75 -38.43
N ASN A 116 -0.65 17.05 -37.53
CA ASN A 116 0.80 16.98 -37.42
C ASN A 116 1.23 15.59 -36.92
N MET A 117 1.47 14.67 -37.85
CA MET A 117 1.78 13.26 -37.55
C MET A 117 3.01 13.05 -36.64
N ASN A 118 3.83 14.07 -36.42
CA ASN A 118 4.96 14.02 -35.50
C ASN A 118 4.53 14.27 -34.04
N ASN A 119 3.30 14.72 -33.80
CA ASN A 119 2.77 15.02 -32.49
C ASN A 119 1.77 13.95 -32.04
N LEU A 120 1.66 13.79 -30.71
CA LEU A 120 0.68 12.93 -30.07
C LEU A 120 -0.35 13.75 -29.30
N LEU A 121 -1.59 13.33 -29.38
CA LEU A 121 -2.68 13.80 -28.52
C LEU A 121 -2.82 12.82 -27.37
N TRP A 122 -2.27 13.20 -26.21
CA TRP A 122 -2.34 12.40 -25.02
C TRP A 122 -3.77 12.34 -24.49
N ARG A 123 -4.23 11.15 -24.10
CA ARG A 123 -5.55 10.96 -23.54
C ARG A 123 -5.67 11.54 -22.12
N ARG A 124 -6.86 11.94 -21.75
CA ARG A 124 -7.16 12.53 -20.44
C ARG A 124 -6.70 11.64 -19.28
N PHE A 125 -6.94 10.32 -19.38
CA PHE A 125 -6.47 9.35 -18.40
C PHE A 125 -4.95 9.42 -18.18
N ALA A 126 -4.17 9.47 -19.27
CA ALA A 126 -2.71 9.54 -19.15
C ALA A 126 -2.25 10.85 -18.52
N GLN A 127 -2.94 11.96 -18.77
CA GLN A 127 -2.58 13.31 -18.33
C GLN A 127 -3.04 13.64 -16.89
N MET A 128 -4.23 13.18 -16.47
CA MET A 128 -4.81 13.51 -15.16
C MET A 128 -3.96 12.89 -14.03
N PRO A 129 -3.47 13.67 -13.01
CA PRO A 129 -2.64 13.11 -11.95
C PRO A 129 -3.34 12.02 -11.10
N PRO A 130 -4.50 12.24 -10.48
CA PRO A 130 -5.30 11.18 -9.89
C PRO A 130 -5.85 10.28 -11.00
N LYS A 131 -5.65 8.97 -10.87
CA LYS A 131 -6.09 8.01 -11.88
C LYS A 131 -7.08 7.03 -11.30
N VAL A 132 -8.18 6.81 -12.03
CA VAL A 132 -9.14 5.75 -11.75
C VAL A 132 -9.16 4.79 -12.93
N PHE A 133 -9.01 3.51 -12.65
CA PHE A 133 -9.09 2.45 -13.62
C PHE A 133 -10.16 1.44 -13.18
N ASP A 134 -11.33 1.49 -13.79
CA ASP A 134 -12.42 0.60 -13.43
C ASP A 134 -12.31 -0.76 -14.12
N GLU A 135 -12.73 -1.82 -13.44
CA GLU A 135 -12.76 -3.20 -13.95
C GLU A 135 -11.41 -3.67 -14.56
N PHE A 136 -10.30 -3.37 -13.89
CA PHE A 136 -8.95 -3.64 -14.38
C PHE A 136 -8.74 -5.10 -14.81
N ASN A 137 -9.40 -6.05 -14.15
CA ASN A 137 -9.33 -7.48 -14.46
C ASN A 137 -10.18 -7.91 -15.68
N ARG A 138 -10.80 -6.99 -16.41
CA ARG A 138 -11.37 -7.26 -17.74
C ARG A 138 -10.38 -6.99 -18.88
N MET A 139 -9.27 -6.32 -18.55
CA MET A 139 -8.23 -6.05 -19.53
C MET A 139 -7.42 -7.32 -19.83
N PRO A 140 -7.23 -7.71 -21.12
CA PRO A 140 -6.39 -8.83 -21.49
C PRO A 140 -4.97 -8.72 -20.95
N SER A 141 -4.37 -9.83 -20.53
CA SER A 141 -3.04 -9.86 -19.92
C SER A 141 -1.96 -9.22 -20.80
N ALA A 142 -2.05 -9.37 -22.13
CA ALA A 142 -1.13 -8.72 -23.08
C ALA A 142 -1.20 -7.19 -23.02
N LYS A 143 -2.37 -6.62 -22.71
CA LYS A 143 -2.57 -5.16 -22.59
C LYS A 143 -2.20 -4.65 -21.19
N GLN A 144 -2.29 -5.47 -20.15
CA GLN A 144 -1.88 -5.09 -18.80
C GLN A 144 -0.42 -4.63 -18.74
N SER A 145 0.46 -5.26 -19.53
CA SER A 145 1.88 -4.91 -19.56
C SER A 145 2.14 -3.47 -20.02
N LEU A 146 1.24 -2.88 -20.81
CA LEU A 146 1.36 -1.49 -21.28
C LEU A 146 1.28 -0.46 -20.16
N PHE A 147 0.64 -0.83 -19.05
CA PHE A 147 0.44 0.04 -17.89
C PHE A 147 1.51 -0.12 -16.81
N LEU A 148 2.43 -1.09 -16.98
CA LEU A 148 3.43 -1.39 -15.94
C LEU A 148 4.26 -0.16 -15.56
N ASP A 149 4.76 0.59 -16.52
CA ASP A 149 5.57 1.79 -16.26
C ASP A 149 4.70 3.01 -15.91
N GLY A 150 3.50 3.10 -16.50
CA GLY A 150 2.50 4.11 -16.16
C GLY A 150 2.06 4.04 -14.69
N ILE A 151 1.81 2.83 -14.18
CA ILE A 151 1.47 2.62 -12.77
C ILE A 151 2.69 2.82 -11.86
N ASP A 152 3.86 2.32 -12.27
CA ASP A 152 5.06 2.33 -11.42
C ASP A 152 5.67 3.73 -11.29
N ARG A 153 5.78 4.46 -12.42
CA ARG A 153 6.54 5.72 -12.53
C ARG A 153 5.77 6.89 -13.11
N GLY A 154 4.51 6.70 -13.50
CA GLY A 154 3.73 7.70 -14.21
C GLY A 154 4.17 7.92 -15.66
N ASN A 155 5.00 7.04 -16.21
CA ASN A 155 5.49 7.17 -17.60
C ASN A 155 4.56 6.43 -18.56
N PHE A 156 4.01 7.16 -19.51
CA PHE A 156 3.21 6.59 -20.60
C PHE A 156 3.97 6.76 -21.91
N GLU A 157 4.25 5.65 -22.57
CA GLU A 157 5.00 5.64 -23.83
C GLU A 157 4.12 5.24 -25.01
N TYR A 158 4.18 6.03 -26.07
CA TYR A 158 3.51 5.75 -27.33
C TYR A 158 4.33 6.30 -28.51
N MET A 159 4.54 5.50 -29.57
CA MET A 159 5.28 5.91 -30.78
C MET A 159 6.59 6.65 -30.50
N ASN A 160 7.43 6.12 -29.61
CA ASN A 160 8.72 6.69 -29.19
C ASN A 160 8.64 8.07 -28.50
N GLN A 161 7.47 8.49 -28.08
CA GLN A 161 7.28 9.66 -27.24
C GLN A 161 6.82 9.24 -25.84
N THR A 162 7.27 9.96 -24.82
CA THR A 162 6.97 9.64 -23.42
C THR A 162 6.31 10.83 -22.75
N LEU A 163 5.13 10.62 -22.20
CA LEU A 163 4.52 11.52 -21.23
C LEU A 163 4.97 11.11 -19.82
N ARG A 164 5.62 12.02 -19.10
CA ARG A 164 5.88 11.88 -17.66
C ARG A 164 4.76 12.59 -16.92
N ALA A 165 3.78 11.80 -16.49
CA ALA A 165 2.64 12.34 -15.76
C ALA A 165 3.06 12.78 -14.35
N GLU A 166 2.43 13.85 -13.86
CA GLU A 166 2.58 14.29 -12.48
C GLU A 166 2.17 13.18 -11.51
N PRO A 167 2.92 12.95 -10.42
CA PRO A 167 2.57 11.95 -9.42
C PRO A 167 1.20 12.19 -8.80
N GLY A 168 0.38 11.16 -8.77
CA GLY A 168 -0.94 11.16 -8.17
C GLY A 168 -1.34 9.76 -7.70
N PRO A 169 -2.40 9.63 -6.91
CA PRO A 169 -2.90 8.33 -6.52
C PRO A 169 -3.44 7.56 -7.73
N PHE A 170 -3.29 6.24 -7.68
CA PHE A 170 -3.82 5.34 -8.68
C PHE A 170 -4.80 4.36 -8.03
N TYR A 171 -6.06 4.43 -8.40
CA TYR A 171 -7.10 3.54 -7.94
C TYR A 171 -7.52 2.62 -9.07
N ALA A 172 -7.33 1.32 -8.89
CA ALA A 172 -7.92 0.32 -9.77
C ALA A 172 -9.03 -0.43 -9.05
N THR A 173 -10.07 -0.80 -9.78
CA THR A 173 -11.10 -1.70 -9.27
C THR A 173 -11.05 -3.04 -9.96
N MET A 174 -11.46 -4.10 -9.26
CA MET A 174 -11.71 -5.40 -9.85
C MET A 174 -12.98 -6.02 -9.28
N ASN A 175 -13.70 -6.72 -10.13
CA ASN A 175 -14.81 -7.57 -9.70
C ASN A 175 -14.29 -8.95 -9.29
N TRP A 176 -15.07 -9.67 -8.46
CA TRP A 176 -14.79 -11.07 -8.21
C TRP A 176 -14.76 -11.86 -9.53
N PRO A 177 -13.99 -12.96 -9.61
CA PRO A 177 -13.90 -13.74 -10.83
C PRO A 177 -15.28 -14.14 -11.36
N ASP A 178 -15.58 -13.75 -12.58
CA ASP A 178 -16.71 -14.16 -13.39
C ASP A 178 -16.21 -14.65 -14.77
N ARG A 179 -17.14 -15.00 -15.67
CA ARG A 179 -16.78 -15.55 -17.00
C ARG A 179 -16.07 -14.54 -17.92
N GLY A 180 -16.10 -13.25 -17.59
CA GLY A 180 -15.49 -12.15 -18.37
C GLY A 180 -14.16 -11.67 -17.82
N ASN A 181 -13.71 -12.20 -16.68
CA ASN A 181 -12.50 -11.73 -16.02
C ASN A 181 -11.26 -12.48 -16.48
N VAL A 182 -10.17 -11.75 -16.58
CA VAL A 182 -8.83 -12.25 -16.88
C VAL A 182 -7.99 -12.16 -15.61
N GLU A 183 -7.10 -13.11 -15.41
CA GLU A 183 -6.15 -13.06 -14.30
C GLU A 183 -5.23 -11.84 -14.43
N ILE A 184 -5.10 -11.08 -13.35
CA ILE A 184 -4.14 -9.99 -13.30
C ILE A 184 -2.74 -10.60 -13.13
N LEU A 185 -1.82 -10.19 -13.99
CA LEU A 185 -0.45 -10.70 -13.99
C LEU A 185 0.23 -10.43 -12.64
N PRO A 186 0.97 -11.40 -12.07
CA PRO A 186 1.69 -11.21 -10.81
C PRO A 186 2.61 -9.97 -10.80
N PRO A 187 3.36 -9.64 -11.87
CA PRO A 187 4.14 -8.40 -11.91
C PRO A 187 3.29 -7.13 -11.84
N MET A 188 2.03 -7.19 -12.25
CA MET A 188 1.08 -6.09 -12.15
C MET A 188 0.55 -5.96 -10.73
N LEU A 189 0.15 -7.08 -10.11
CA LEU A 189 -0.27 -7.11 -8.71
C LEU A 189 0.81 -6.57 -7.77
N ASP A 190 2.07 -6.89 -8.03
CA ASP A 190 3.22 -6.39 -7.25
C ASP A 190 3.41 -4.86 -7.34
N ARG A 191 2.81 -4.19 -8.33
CA ARG A 191 2.88 -2.73 -8.48
C ARG A 191 1.82 -1.97 -7.70
N PHE A 192 0.73 -2.62 -7.32
CA PHE A 192 -0.22 -2.03 -6.40
C PHE A 192 0.34 -2.07 -4.98
N ASP A 193 0.41 -0.92 -4.32
CA ASP A 193 0.97 -0.82 -2.96
C ASP A 193 0.11 -1.54 -1.95
N VAL A 194 -1.20 -1.41 -2.08
CA VAL A 194 -2.20 -2.01 -1.20
C VAL A 194 -3.38 -2.54 -1.98
N SER A 195 -4.10 -3.46 -1.35
CA SER A 195 -5.40 -3.87 -1.86
C SER A 195 -6.41 -3.98 -0.73
N VAL A 196 -7.62 -3.49 -0.99
CA VAL A 196 -8.75 -3.49 -0.06
C VAL A 196 -9.95 -4.21 -0.65
N ILE A 197 -10.87 -4.63 0.21
CA ILE A 197 -12.08 -5.34 -0.20
C ILE A 197 -13.30 -4.57 0.30
N THR A 198 -14.18 -4.20 -0.62
CA THR A 198 -15.46 -3.61 -0.23
C THR A 198 -16.39 -4.69 0.34
N SER A 199 -16.81 -4.49 1.57
CA SER A 199 -17.70 -5.41 2.28
C SER A 199 -19.17 -5.24 1.86
N ALA A 200 -20.00 -6.23 2.19
CA ALA A 200 -21.44 -6.08 2.14
C ALA A 200 -21.89 -5.04 3.18
N ILE A 201 -22.76 -4.16 2.79
CA ILE A 201 -23.35 -3.20 3.71
C ILE A 201 -24.45 -3.92 4.49
N ASN A 202 -24.56 -3.62 5.79
CA ASN A 202 -25.65 -4.12 6.60
C ASN A 202 -26.97 -3.64 6.01
N PRO A 203 -27.94 -4.52 5.74
CA PRO A 203 -29.23 -4.12 5.15
C PRO A 203 -29.98 -3.03 5.90
N MET A 204 -29.70 -2.87 7.19
CA MET A 204 -30.34 -1.81 8.00
C MET A 204 -29.93 -0.40 7.59
N TYR A 205 -28.82 -0.24 6.86
CA TYR A 205 -28.38 1.06 6.33
C TYR A 205 -28.97 1.43 4.96
N HIS A 206 -29.87 0.60 4.42
CA HIS A 206 -30.39 0.79 3.07
C HIS A 206 -31.05 2.17 2.87
N LYS A 207 -31.81 2.67 3.85
CA LYS A 207 -32.40 4.02 3.79
C LYS A 207 -31.36 5.12 3.71
N ILE A 208 -30.31 5.02 4.53
CA ILE A 208 -29.22 6.01 4.53
C ILE A 208 -28.53 6.01 3.17
N MET A 209 -28.35 4.83 2.56
CA MET A 209 -27.75 4.74 1.24
C MET A 209 -28.60 5.37 0.13
N GLU A 210 -29.92 5.27 0.21
CA GLU A 210 -30.83 5.90 -0.73
C GLU A 210 -30.81 7.43 -0.62
N GLU A 211 -30.49 7.96 0.56
CA GLU A 211 -30.43 9.39 0.85
C GLU A 211 -29.05 10.01 0.58
N VAL A 212 -28.02 9.22 0.22
CA VAL A 212 -26.68 9.73 -0.10
C VAL A 212 -26.76 10.62 -1.34
N ASP A 213 -26.63 11.91 -1.14
CA ASP A 213 -26.49 12.89 -2.22
C ASP A 213 -25.02 13.16 -2.52
N ARG A 214 -24.61 12.86 -3.74
CA ARG A 214 -23.24 13.07 -4.24
C ARG A 214 -23.12 14.25 -5.18
N SER A 215 -24.22 14.92 -5.50
CA SER A 215 -24.22 16.07 -6.41
C SER A 215 -23.29 17.19 -5.92
N ILE A 216 -23.09 17.29 -4.60
CA ILE A 216 -22.14 18.23 -4.00
C ILE A 216 -20.68 17.97 -4.41
N LEU A 217 -20.33 16.74 -4.83
CA LEU A 217 -19.00 16.36 -5.32
C LEU A 217 -18.81 16.65 -6.82
N GLU A 218 -19.82 17.20 -7.48
CA GLU A 218 -19.85 17.53 -8.90
C GLU A 218 -19.79 19.05 -9.09
N ASP A 219 -19.14 19.50 -10.16
CA ASP A 219 -19.16 20.88 -10.63
C ASP A 219 -18.91 20.90 -12.14
N GLY A 220 -19.99 20.87 -12.91
CA GLY A 220 -19.92 20.81 -14.37
C GLY A 220 -19.16 21.97 -15.01
N VAL A 221 -19.09 23.14 -14.36
CA VAL A 221 -18.33 24.29 -14.88
C VAL A 221 -16.83 24.11 -14.68
N ILE A 222 -16.42 23.69 -13.46
CA ILE A 222 -15.01 23.43 -13.16
C ILE A 222 -14.54 22.20 -13.94
N ALA A 223 -15.35 21.15 -13.97
CA ALA A 223 -15.05 19.94 -14.74
C ALA A 223 -14.81 20.26 -16.23
N ALA A 224 -15.72 21.03 -16.86
CA ALA A 224 -15.56 21.41 -18.26
C ALA A 224 -14.27 22.22 -18.51
N LYS A 225 -13.89 23.11 -17.60
CA LYS A 225 -12.61 23.84 -17.70
C LYS A 225 -11.40 22.93 -17.57
N MET A 226 -11.40 21.99 -16.59
CA MET A 226 -10.32 21.03 -16.43
C MET A 226 -10.15 20.14 -17.67
N LEU A 227 -11.26 19.65 -18.23
CA LEU A 227 -11.24 18.83 -19.43
C LEU A 227 -10.74 19.62 -20.65
N ALA A 228 -11.13 20.89 -20.79
CA ALA A 228 -10.63 21.76 -21.86
C ALA A 228 -9.11 21.98 -21.76
N ILE A 229 -8.57 22.14 -20.56
CA ILE A 229 -7.10 22.24 -20.34
C ILE A 229 -6.41 20.96 -20.80
N LEU A 230 -6.94 19.78 -20.40
CA LEU A 230 -6.35 18.50 -20.82
C LEU A 230 -6.38 18.30 -22.33
N ASP A 231 -7.47 18.72 -22.99
CA ASP A 231 -7.67 18.58 -24.44
C ASP A 231 -6.93 19.65 -25.25
N ALA A 232 -6.43 20.73 -24.63
CA ALA A 232 -5.70 21.78 -25.32
C ALA A 232 -4.44 21.25 -26.00
N ASN A 233 -4.30 21.52 -27.31
CA ASN A 233 -3.17 21.12 -28.11
C ASN A 233 -2.07 22.21 -28.09
N GLY A 234 -0.82 21.78 -28.14
CA GLY A 234 0.33 22.69 -28.25
C GLY A 234 0.79 23.33 -26.94
N GLU A 235 0.11 23.08 -25.83
CA GLU A 235 0.55 23.54 -24.52
C GLU A 235 1.45 22.51 -23.84
N SER A 236 2.44 23.02 -23.06
CA SER A 236 3.29 22.13 -22.28
C SER A 236 2.49 21.47 -21.15
N TYR A 237 2.82 20.22 -20.85
CA TYR A 237 2.15 19.46 -19.79
C TYR A 237 2.26 20.18 -18.42
N GLN A 238 3.41 20.79 -18.11
CA GLN A 238 3.63 21.55 -16.87
C GLN A 238 2.68 22.74 -16.74
N LYS A 239 2.42 23.45 -17.84
CA LYS A 239 1.43 24.55 -17.83
C LYS A 239 0.04 24.03 -17.54
N LYS A 240 -0.38 22.93 -18.20
CA LYS A 240 -1.67 22.30 -17.93
C LYS A 240 -1.82 21.92 -16.45
N ILE A 241 -0.79 21.31 -15.85
CA ILE A 241 -0.80 20.93 -14.44
C ILE A 241 -0.93 22.15 -13.51
N ALA A 242 -0.26 23.24 -13.81
CA ALA A 242 -0.38 24.46 -13.01
C ALA A 242 -1.83 24.99 -13.03
N GLU A 243 -2.46 25.10 -14.19
CA GLU A 243 -3.84 25.54 -14.35
C GLU A 243 -4.86 24.58 -13.68
N LEU A 244 -4.64 23.27 -13.84
CA LEU A 244 -5.45 22.26 -13.15
C LEU A 244 -5.34 22.37 -11.62
N THR A 245 -4.14 22.67 -11.11
CA THR A 245 -3.91 22.83 -9.66
C THR A 245 -4.68 24.02 -9.09
N GLU A 246 -4.71 25.15 -9.80
CA GLU A 246 -5.48 26.34 -9.38
C GLU A 246 -7.00 26.04 -9.34
N LEU A 247 -7.52 25.38 -10.36
CA LEU A 247 -8.93 24.96 -10.37
C LEU A 247 -9.24 23.96 -9.27
N ALA A 248 -8.35 23.00 -9.02
CA ALA A 248 -8.50 22.01 -7.98
C ALA A 248 -8.51 22.64 -6.57
N ASP A 249 -7.61 23.59 -6.30
CA ASP A 249 -7.58 24.31 -5.02
C ASP A 249 -8.86 25.14 -4.82
N ALA A 250 -9.36 25.79 -5.86
CA ALA A 250 -10.62 26.55 -5.82
C ALA A 250 -11.83 25.64 -5.55
N PHE A 251 -11.94 24.50 -6.24
CA PHE A 251 -13.02 23.53 -6.01
C PHE A 251 -12.98 22.97 -4.60
N ARG A 252 -11.80 22.54 -4.11
CA ARG A 252 -11.66 22.03 -2.75
C ARG A 252 -12.09 23.03 -1.69
N ALA A 253 -11.67 24.27 -1.82
CA ALA A 253 -12.09 25.33 -0.89
C ALA A 253 -13.62 25.50 -0.88
N SER A 254 -14.24 25.50 -2.05
CA SER A 254 -15.68 25.62 -2.20
C SER A 254 -16.43 24.44 -1.54
N ILE A 255 -16.07 23.21 -1.90
CA ILE A 255 -16.74 21.99 -1.40
C ILE A 255 -16.51 21.80 0.11
N SER A 256 -15.32 22.11 0.62
CA SER A 256 -15.01 22.01 2.05
C SER A 256 -15.87 22.97 2.88
N MET A 257 -16.10 24.18 2.39
CA MET A 257 -17.00 25.15 3.03
C MET A 257 -18.46 24.65 3.00
N GLN A 258 -18.94 24.14 1.86
CA GLN A 258 -20.29 23.61 1.73
C GLN A 258 -20.54 22.41 2.65
N LEU A 259 -19.53 21.58 2.86
CA LEU A 259 -19.59 20.41 3.75
C LEU A 259 -19.37 20.76 5.22
N GLY A 260 -18.95 21.98 5.54
CA GLY A 260 -18.67 22.42 6.90
C GLY A 260 -17.44 21.76 7.54
N ILE A 261 -16.49 21.27 6.72
CA ILE A 261 -15.27 20.62 7.19
C ILE A 261 -14.07 21.58 7.33
N GLY A 262 -14.32 22.89 7.30
CA GLY A 262 -13.30 23.92 7.34
C GLY A 262 -12.59 24.07 5.99
N GLU A 263 -11.30 24.46 6.03
CA GLU A 263 -10.48 24.50 4.83
C GLU A 263 -9.94 23.11 4.53
N GLY A 264 -10.28 22.57 3.36
CA GLY A 264 -9.68 21.31 2.87
C GLY A 264 -8.16 21.42 2.68
N PHE A 265 -7.52 20.37 2.20
CA PHE A 265 -6.11 20.45 1.85
C PHE A 265 -5.90 21.44 0.69
N THR A 266 -4.82 22.20 0.72
CA THR A 266 -4.26 22.80 -0.48
C THR A 266 -3.26 21.84 -1.13
N SER A 267 -2.93 22.05 -2.40
CA SER A 267 -1.90 21.25 -3.08
C SER A 267 -0.54 21.34 -2.39
N LYS A 268 -0.22 22.52 -1.81
CA LYS A 268 1.00 22.74 -1.02
C LYS A 268 0.97 21.96 0.30
N GLU A 269 -0.16 21.95 1.00
CA GLU A 269 -0.31 21.18 2.25
C GLU A 269 -0.22 19.68 2.02
N LEU A 270 -0.75 19.17 0.90
CA LEU A 270 -0.56 17.77 0.53
C LEU A 270 0.91 17.41 0.27
N ALA A 271 1.66 18.31 -0.36
CA ALA A 271 3.10 18.12 -0.53
C ALA A 271 3.83 18.12 0.82
N THR A 272 3.45 19.02 1.73
CA THR A 272 4.00 19.07 3.10
C THR A 272 3.67 17.79 3.87
N ALA A 273 2.42 17.31 3.83
CA ALA A 273 2.01 16.07 4.48
C ALA A 273 2.83 14.86 3.99
N ARG A 274 3.12 14.78 2.68
CA ARG A 274 3.97 13.72 2.13
C ARG A 274 5.40 13.76 2.68
N GLU A 275 5.99 14.95 2.80
CA GLU A 275 7.32 15.09 3.40
C GLU A 275 7.32 14.78 4.90
N GLU A 276 6.30 15.19 5.64
CA GLU A 276 6.14 14.80 7.05
C GLU A 276 6.07 13.27 7.18
N ILE A 277 5.21 12.61 6.40
CA ILE A 277 5.04 11.15 6.41
C ILE A 277 6.36 10.45 6.08
N LYS A 278 7.07 10.92 5.06
CA LYS A 278 8.35 10.35 4.63
C LYS A 278 9.39 10.38 5.74
N ASN A 279 9.40 11.46 6.53
CA ASN A 279 10.38 11.73 7.57
C ASN A 279 10.03 11.09 8.92
N ILE A 280 8.85 10.46 9.09
CA ILE A 280 8.55 9.68 10.29
C ILE A 280 9.54 8.52 10.39
N GLU A 281 10.18 8.40 11.53
CA GLU A 281 11.11 7.32 11.83
C GLU A 281 10.40 6.08 12.38
N TYR A 282 11.12 4.99 12.40
CA TYR A 282 10.63 3.77 13.04
C TYR A 282 11.09 3.74 14.49
N ALA A 283 10.18 3.44 15.41
CA ALA A 283 10.56 2.94 16.72
C ALA A 283 11.26 1.59 16.57
N ASP A 284 12.14 1.25 17.49
CA ASP A 284 12.90 -0.01 17.48
C ASP A 284 12.02 -1.23 17.28
N THR A 285 10.88 -1.27 17.97
CA THR A 285 9.90 -2.37 17.86
C THR A 285 9.30 -2.49 16.46
N GLY A 286 9.07 -1.36 15.78
CA GLY A 286 8.53 -1.33 14.42
C GLY A 286 9.55 -1.80 13.39
N ASP A 287 10.81 -1.36 13.51
CA ASP A 287 11.87 -1.75 12.59
C ASP A 287 12.26 -3.23 12.77
N ASN A 288 12.36 -3.68 14.03
CA ASN A 288 12.64 -5.08 14.36
C ASN A 288 11.50 -6.00 13.86
N PHE A 289 10.23 -5.59 13.97
CA PHE A 289 9.12 -6.38 13.43
C PHE A 289 9.14 -6.46 11.91
N LYS A 290 9.46 -5.38 11.22
CA LYS A 290 9.65 -5.37 9.77
C LYS A 290 10.80 -6.29 9.32
N LEU A 291 11.92 -6.25 10.04
CA LEU A 291 13.05 -7.16 9.82
C LEU A 291 12.65 -8.62 10.05
N PHE A 292 11.88 -8.89 11.09
CA PHE A 292 11.35 -10.21 11.40
C PHE A 292 10.47 -10.74 10.26
N ILE A 293 9.51 -9.96 9.75
CA ILE A 293 8.69 -10.32 8.59
C ILE A 293 9.59 -10.65 7.38
N ARG A 294 10.62 -9.82 7.14
CA ARG A 294 11.55 -10.03 6.03
C ARG A 294 12.31 -11.34 6.16
N SER A 295 12.78 -11.68 7.35
CA SER A 295 13.51 -12.92 7.61
C SER A 295 12.63 -14.17 7.43
N GLU A 296 11.35 -14.08 7.68
CA GLU A 296 10.37 -15.15 7.42
C GLU A 296 10.17 -15.45 5.91
N THR A 297 10.56 -14.55 5.03
CA THR A 297 10.33 -14.65 3.59
C THR A 297 11.60 -14.96 2.78
N ILE A 298 12.77 -15.00 3.41
CA ILE A 298 14.05 -15.26 2.76
C ILE A 298 14.69 -16.50 3.39
N CYS A 299 15.09 -17.48 2.56
CA CYS A 299 15.75 -18.69 3.06
C CYS A 299 17.18 -18.39 3.51
N PRO A 300 17.57 -18.69 4.78
CA PRO A 300 18.94 -18.46 5.25
C PRO A 300 19.98 -19.30 4.50
N THR A 301 19.59 -20.47 3.98
CA THR A 301 20.53 -21.39 3.32
C THR A 301 20.69 -21.07 1.83
N HIS A 302 19.62 -20.66 1.13
CA HIS A 302 19.60 -20.52 -0.33
C HIS A 302 19.48 -19.07 -0.79
N GLY A 303 19.30 -18.11 0.12
CA GLY A 303 19.20 -16.66 -0.18
C GLY A 303 17.90 -16.24 -0.87
N GLU A 304 17.40 -17.02 -1.83
CA GLU A 304 16.17 -16.76 -2.54
C GLU A 304 15.10 -17.80 -2.24
N TYR A 305 13.87 -17.36 -2.13
CA TYR A 305 12.73 -18.24 -2.08
C TYR A 305 12.49 -18.85 -3.46
N MET A 306 12.57 -20.18 -3.56
CA MET A 306 12.20 -20.93 -4.77
C MET A 306 10.94 -21.74 -4.49
N PRO A 307 9.75 -21.26 -4.93
CA PRO A 307 8.52 -22.03 -4.80
C PRO A 307 8.66 -23.38 -5.53
N GLY A 308 8.27 -24.47 -4.87
CA GLY A 308 8.19 -25.80 -5.46
C GLY A 308 9.49 -26.59 -5.56
N LYS A 309 10.65 -26.03 -5.19
CA LYS A 309 11.85 -26.83 -4.91
C LYS A 309 11.86 -27.15 -3.44
N ALA A 310 11.41 -28.37 -3.10
CA ALA A 310 11.64 -28.93 -1.79
C ALA A 310 13.16 -28.88 -1.51
N CYS A 311 13.58 -28.13 -0.50
CA CYS A 311 14.85 -28.37 0.12
C CYS A 311 14.83 -29.85 0.49
N GLY A 312 15.91 -30.60 0.17
CA GLY A 312 15.99 -32.02 0.55
C GLY A 312 15.61 -32.19 2.03
N GLY A 313 15.04 -33.34 2.40
CA GLY A 313 14.44 -33.57 3.71
C GLY A 313 15.27 -33.28 4.95
N ASP A 314 16.55 -32.95 4.78
CA ASP A 314 17.50 -32.59 5.86
C ASP A 314 17.66 -31.09 6.09
N CYS A 315 16.95 -30.23 5.32
CA CYS A 315 17.04 -28.78 5.54
C CYS A 315 16.20 -28.37 6.75
N HIS A 316 16.85 -27.84 7.79
CA HIS A 316 16.19 -27.33 9.00
C HIS A 316 15.06 -26.32 8.70
N TRP A 317 15.21 -25.57 7.60
CA TRP A 317 14.26 -24.58 7.12
C TRP A 317 13.34 -25.11 6.00
N GLY A 318 13.41 -26.41 5.65
CA GLY A 318 12.63 -27.04 4.58
C GLY A 318 11.19 -27.41 5.00
N SER A 319 10.29 -27.46 4.05
CA SER A 319 8.85 -27.72 4.27
C SER A 319 8.52 -29.11 4.87
N GLY A 320 9.51 -30.01 4.97
CA GLY A 320 9.29 -31.37 5.50
C GLY A 320 9.61 -31.57 6.98
N ASN A 321 10.38 -30.68 7.60
CA ASN A 321 10.87 -30.82 8.98
C ASN A 321 10.42 -29.70 9.93
N ALA A 322 9.77 -28.64 9.40
CA ALA A 322 9.30 -27.57 10.24
C ALA A 322 7.97 -27.95 10.88
N ASN A 323 7.91 -28.05 12.20
CA ASN A 323 6.65 -27.93 12.90
C ASN A 323 5.97 -26.64 12.43
N GLU A 324 4.66 -26.69 12.12
CA GLU A 324 3.87 -25.52 11.67
C GLU A 324 4.06 -24.29 12.55
N GLU A 325 4.48 -24.50 13.80
CA GLU A 325 4.75 -23.46 14.78
C GLU A 325 6.07 -22.73 14.56
N SER A 326 7.09 -23.35 13.90
CA SER A 326 8.42 -22.74 13.76
C SER A 326 8.61 -21.85 12.53
N ARG A 327 7.71 -21.88 11.54
CA ARG A 327 7.92 -21.26 10.21
C ARG A 327 6.65 -20.73 9.55
N VAL A 328 6.06 -19.72 10.12
CA VAL A 328 4.81 -19.16 9.61
C VAL A 328 4.96 -18.64 8.18
N GLY A 329 6.06 -17.95 7.86
CA GLY A 329 6.26 -17.34 6.55
C GLY A 329 6.47 -18.35 5.42
N PHE A 330 7.40 -19.28 5.58
CA PHE A 330 7.73 -20.28 4.56
C PHE A 330 6.67 -21.38 4.40
N ALA A 331 5.97 -21.75 5.48
CA ALA A 331 4.89 -22.71 5.41
C ALA A 331 3.62 -22.13 4.78
N ALA A 332 3.38 -20.84 5.00
CA ALA A 332 2.14 -20.18 4.60
C ALA A 332 2.17 -19.61 3.19
N ILE A 333 3.34 -19.16 2.69
CA ILE A 333 3.46 -18.41 1.43
C ILE A 333 4.21 -19.26 0.39
N THR A 334 3.61 -19.39 -0.79
CA THR A 334 4.17 -20.17 -1.92
C THR A 334 4.73 -19.31 -3.05
N SER A 335 4.66 -17.97 -2.92
CA SER A 335 5.18 -17.02 -3.90
C SER A 335 6.28 -16.13 -3.30
N PRO A 336 7.25 -15.66 -4.11
CA PRO A 336 8.28 -14.74 -3.62
C PRO A 336 7.66 -13.40 -3.21
N ILE A 337 8.27 -12.75 -2.22
CA ILE A 337 7.94 -11.38 -1.81
C ILE A 337 9.02 -10.43 -2.34
N SER A 338 8.58 -9.39 -3.03
CA SER A 338 9.46 -8.40 -3.65
C SER A 338 9.90 -7.29 -2.70
N GLU A 339 10.96 -6.56 -3.06
CA GLU A 339 11.37 -5.33 -2.35
C GLU A 339 10.28 -4.23 -2.40
N ARG A 340 9.40 -4.24 -3.41
CA ARG A 340 8.26 -3.33 -3.48
C ARG A 340 7.28 -3.53 -2.34
N PHE A 341 7.07 -4.78 -1.93
CA PHE A 341 6.25 -5.09 -0.77
C PHE A 341 6.75 -4.34 0.49
N PHE A 342 8.05 -4.41 0.80
CA PHE A 342 8.61 -3.76 1.99
C PHE A 342 8.58 -2.23 1.88
N LYS A 343 8.74 -1.67 0.67
CA LYS A 343 8.57 -0.23 0.43
C LYS A 343 7.13 0.21 0.66
N SER A 344 6.16 -0.53 0.12
CA SER A 344 4.73 -0.26 0.32
C SER A 344 4.34 -0.40 1.80
N LEU A 345 4.80 -1.47 2.47
CA LEU A 345 4.57 -1.67 3.91
C LEU A 345 5.10 -0.48 4.73
N SER A 346 6.31 -0.03 4.43
CA SER A 346 6.90 1.14 5.10
C SER A 346 6.13 2.42 4.82
N ALA A 347 5.74 2.68 3.58
CA ALA A 347 5.01 3.90 3.21
C ALA A 347 3.66 3.99 3.93
N TYR A 348 2.89 2.91 3.95
CA TYR A 348 1.57 2.90 4.57
C TYR A 348 1.63 2.84 6.09
N ALA A 349 2.62 2.17 6.69
CA ALA A 349 2.82 2.19 8.14
C ALA A 349 3.19 3.61 8.64
N LYS A 350 4.05 4.33 7.91
CA LYS A 350 4.36 5.74 8.17
C LYS A 350 3.13 6.65 7.99
N ALA A 351 2.36 6.44 6.93
CA ALA A 351 1.13 7.20 6.69
C ALA A 351 0.09 6.96 7.79
N LEU A 352 -0.03 5.72 8.29
CA LEU A 352 -0.94 5.40 9.39
C LEU A 352 -0.47 6.06 10.70
N ALA A 353 0.83 6.00 11.03
CA ALA A 353 1.38 6.67 12.21
C ALA A 353 1.13 8.19 12.15
N TRP A 354 1.39 8.82 11.00
CA TRP A 354 1.10 10.24 10.77
C TRP A 354 -0.38 10.56 10.98
N TYR A 355 -1.27 9.75 10.39
CA TYR A 355 -2.72 9.93 10.50
C TYR A 355 -3.22 9.80 11.95
N LEU A 356 -2.61 8.91 12.74
CA LEU A 356 -2.89 8.73 14.16
C LEU A 356 -2.16 9.75 15.05
N ASN A 357 -1.47 10.73 14.45
CA ASN A 357 -0.68 11.73 15.17
C ASN A 357 0.40 11.12 16.08
N GLU A 358 1.04 10.05 15.62
CA GLU A 358 2.15 9.41 16.30
C GLU A 358 3.49 9.80 15.66
N LYS A 359 4.53 9.97 16.48
CA LYS A 359 5.83 10.47 16.01
C LYS A 359 6.69 9.40 15.37
N GLU A 360 6.43 8.14 15.67
CA GLU A 360 7.23 7.00 15.25
C GLU A 360 6.34 5.83 14.80
N VAL A 361 6.87 5.01 13.90
CA VAL A 361 6.19 3.80 13.45
C VAL A 361 6.47 2.66 14.42
N SER A 362 5.46 2.22 15.17
CA SER A 362 5.52 1.06 16.05
C SER A 362 5.24 -0.26 15.32
N LYS A 363 5.47 -1.39 15.98
CA LYS A 363 5.07 -2.73 15.49
C LYS A 363 3.57 -2.83 15.19
N ASP A 364 2.72 -2.10 15.92
CA ASP A 364 1.27 -2.12 15.70
C ASP A 364 0.87 -1.46 14.39
N HIS A 365 1.49 -0.34 13.99
CA HIS A 365 1.27 0.26 12.67
C HIS A 365 1.61 -0.73 11.55
N VAL A 366 2.75 -1.41 11.67
CA VAL A 366 3.17 -2.42 10.69
C VAL A 366 2.16 -3.57 10.65
N ARG A 367 1.72 -4.07 11.80
CA ARG A 367 0.72 -5.15 11.94
C ARG A 367 -0.60 -4.80 11.28
N LEU A 368 -1.10 -3.58 11.53
CA LEU A 368 -2.40 -3.14 11.02
C LEU A 368 -2.43 -3.00 9.49
N VAL A 369 -1.32 -2.61 8.88
CA VAL A 369 -1.21 -2.41 7.43
C VAL A 369 -0.85 -3.69 6.68
N LEU A 370 -0.11 -4.60 7.31
CA LEU A 370 0.46 -5.80 6.69
C LEU A 370 -0.54 -6.62 5.86
N PRO A 371 -1.76 -6.94 6.31
CA PRO A 371 -2.71 -7.73 5.53
C PRO A 371 -3.03 -7.11 4.16
N TYR A 372 -3.18 -5.78 4.12
CA TYR A 372 -3.58 -5.02 2.94
C TYR A 372 -2.46 -4.86 1.91
N VAL A 373 -1.20 -4.91 2.37
CA VAL A 373 -0.02 -4.92 1.49
C VAL A 373 0.26 -6.32 0.95
N LEU A 374 -0.13 -7.36 1.70
CA LEU A 374 0.27 -8.74 1.46
C LEU A 374 -0.67 -9.50 0.52
N TRP A 375 -1.98 -9.53 0.80
CA TRP A 375 -2.91 -10.52 0.31
C TRP A 375 -3.02 -10.62 -1.22
N HIS A 376 -2.84 -9.52 -1.93
CA HIS A 376 -2.94 -9.48 -3.40
C HIS A 376 -1.64 -9.89 -4.09
N ARG A 377 -0.51 -9.92 -3.37
CA ARG A 377 0.82 -10.22 -3.89
C ARG A 377 1.25 -11.65 -3.70
N VAL A 378 0.66 -12.35 -2.73
CA VAL A 378 1.11 -13.68 -2.33
C VAL A 378 0.06 -14.73 -2.62
N GLN A 379 0.54 -15.96 -2.84
CA GLN A 379 -0.28 -17.16 -2.84
C GLN A 379 -0.02 -17.91 -1.54
N PHE A 380 -1.08 -18.25 -0.83
CA PHE A 380 -0.98 -19.04 0.38
C PHE A 380 -0.99 -20.53 0.06
N ALA A 381 -0.22 -21.31 0.82
CA ALA A 381 -0.16 -22.77 0.71
C ALA A 381 -1.54 -23.39 0.98
N GLY A 382 -1.83 -24.50 0.29
CA GLY A 382 -3.13 -25.18 0.41
C GLY A 382 -3.47 -25.62 1.83
N ASP A 383 -2.47 -26.03 2.60
CA ASP A 383 -2.63 -26.50 3.99
C ASP A 383 -2.82 -25.33 4.97
N PHE A 384 -2.30 -24.15 4.63
CA PHE A 384 -2.54 -22.93 5.40
C PHE A 384 -3.95 -22.37 5.20
N MET A 385 -4.55 -22.66 4.04
CA MET A 385 -5.92 -22.25 3.72
C MET A 385 -6.91 -23.22 4.36
N ALA A 386 -7.24 -23.00 5.62
CA ALA A 386 -8.22 -23.85 6.33
C ALA A 386 -9.61 -23.78 5.68
N GLY A 387 -10.16 -24.95 5.31
CA GLY A 387 -11.54 -25.17 4.91
C GLY A 387 -11.85 -25.19 3.42
N GLU A 388 -13.07 -25.58 3.07
CA GLU A 388 -13.59 -25.88 1.72
C GLU A 388 -13.57 -24.74 0.70
N ASN A 389 -13.04 -23.57 1.04
CA ASN A 389 -13.15 -22.34 0.27
C ASN A 389 -11.82 -21.84 -0.33
N LYS A 390 -10.94 -22.73 -0.75
CA LYS A 390 -9.64 -22.46 -1.37
C LYS A 390 -9.63 -21.42 -2.51
N TYR A 391 -10.76 -21.14 -3.12
CA TYR A 391 -10.88 -20.36 -4.36
C TYR A 391 -11.63 -19.02 -4.24
N ARG A 392 -12.01 -18.58 -3.04
CA ARG A 392 -12.67 -17.28 -2.89
C ARG A 392 -11.67 -16.18 -2.60
N VAL A 393 -11.54 -15.21 -3.51
CA VAL A 393 -10.64 -14.05 -3.38
C VAL A 393 -10.84 -13.30 -2.04
N GLY A 394 -12.08 -13.22 -1.53
CA GLY A 394 -12.37 -12.66 -0.21
C GLY A 394 -11.67 -13.38 0.95
N LYS A 395 -11.33 -14.66 0.80
CA LYS A 395 -10.57 -15.42 1.80
C LYS A 395 -9.07 -15.16 1.78
N GLN A 396 -8.51 -14.62 0.70
CA GLN A 396 -7.10 -14.25 0.66
C GLN A 396 -6.77 -13.16 1.68
N LEU A 397 -7.66 -12.18 1.85
CA LEU A 397 -7.48 -11.17 2.89
C LEU A 397 -7.62 -11.77 4.30
N GLU A 398 -8.57 -12.68 4.52
CA GLU A 398 -8.69 -13.40 5.80
C GLU A 398 -7.44 -14.23 6.10
N ASN A 399 -6.91 -14.94 5.09
CA ASN A 399 -5.64 -15.67 5.23
C ASN A 399 -4.47 -14.72 5.56
N ALA A 400 -4.43 -13.53 4.95
CA ALA A 400 -3.40 -12.53 5.27
C ALA A 400 -3.55 -11.96 6.69
N LYS A 401 -4.76 -11.80 7.19
CA LYS A 401 -5.02 -11.40 8.58
C LYS A 401 -4.58 -12.49 9.55
N ASP A 402 -4.92 -13.75 9.29
CA ASP A 402 -4.49 -14.89 10.11
C ASP A 402 -2.97 -15.04 10.12
N PHE A 403 -2.36 -14.94 8.94
CA PHE A 403 -0.90 -14.91 8.80
C PHE A 403 -0.27 -13.79 9.63
N THR A 404 -0.81 -12.57 9.51
CA THR A 404 -0.33 -11.41 10.26
C THR A 404 -0.43 -11.64 11.76
N LYS A 405 -1.55 -12.20 12.23
CA LYS A 405 -1.75 -12.54 13.65
C LYS A 405 -0.72 -13.56 14.13
N LYS A 406 -0.48 -14.62 13.37
CA LYS A 406 0.50 -15.67 13.70
C LYS A 406 1.92 -15.10 13.76
N ILE A 407 2.34 -14.35 12.74
CA ILE A 407 3.66 -13.69 12.70
C ILE A 407 3.83 -12.71 13.87
N PHE A 408 2.82 -11.91 14.15
CA PHE A 408 2.87 -10.93 15.23
C PHE A 408 2.98 -11.59 16.61
N ASN A 409 2.22 -12.65 16.85
CA ASN A 409 2.32 -13.42 18.10
C ASN A 409 3.71 -14.01 18.29
N ARG A 410 4.25 -14.61 17.22
CA ARG A 410 5.60 -15.18 17.26
C ARG A 410 6.69 -14.13 17.46
N PHE A 411 6.57 -12.97 16.83
CA PHE A 411 7.45 -11.85 17.11
C PHE A 411 7.37 -11.44 18.58
N THR A 412 6.16 -11.32 19.13
CA THR A 412 5.95 -10.89 20.52
C THR A 412 6.53 -11.90 21.53
N GLU A 413 6.45 -13.20 21.23
CA GLU A 413 7.07 -14.25 22.04
C GLU A 413 8.60 -14.16 22.06
N GLN A 414 9.21 -13.62 21.04
CA GLN A 414 10.66 -13.49 20.88
C GLN A 414 11.15 -12.04 20.92
N GLU A 415 10.27 -11.09 21.24
CA GLU A 415 10.54 -9.65 21.11
C GLU A 415 11.78 -9.21 21.87
N GLU A 416 11.97 -9.67 23.10
CA GLU A 416 13.12 -9.33 23.94
C GLU A 416 14.43 -9.76 23.25
N ARG A 417 14.49 -11.00 22.74
CA ARG A 417 15.65 -11.55 22.05
C ARG A 417 15.94 -10.84 20.71
N ILE A 418 14.89 -10.45 20.00
CA ILE A 418 15.02 -9.71 18.74
C ILE A 418 15.46 -8.28 18.99
N ASN A 419 15.04 -7.67 20.08
CA ASN A 419 15.51 -6.34 20.50
C ASN A 419 16.99 -6.39 20.87
N GLU A 420 17.43 -7.39 21.65
CA GLU A 420 18.85 -7.62 21.92
C GLU A 420 19.66 -7.80 20.63
N LEU A 421 19.11 -8.53 19.63
CA LEU A 421 19.71 -8.69 18.32
C LEU A 421 19.79 -7.35 17.56
N GLY A 422 18.70 -6.59 17.54
CA GLY A 422 18.63 -5.26 16.90
C GLY A 422 19.68 -4.32 17.48
N GLU A 423 19.80 -4.26 18.78
CA GLU A 423 20.84 -3.47 19.45
C GLU A 423 22.26 -3.94 19.10
N ALA A 424 22.47 -5.26 19.00
CA ALA A 424 23.76 -5.83 18.64
C ALA A 424 24.17 -5.58 17.19
N LEU A 425 23.19 -5.38 16.29
CA LEU A 425 23.43 -5.16 14.85
C LEU A 425 23.46 -3.68 14.44
N ARG A 426 23.03 -2.76 15.30
CA ARG A 426 23.12 -1.32 15.02
C ARG A 426 24.58 -0.90 14.92
N GLU A 427 24.92 -0.22 13.82
CA GLU A 427 26.23 0.40 13.72
C GLU A 427 26.30 1.57 14.71
N PRO A 428 27.34 1.61 15.57
CA PRO A 428 27.52 2.76 16.44
C PRO A 428 27.83 4.00 15.60
N GLU A 429 27.12 5.08 15.84
CA GLU A 429 27.34 6.35 15.16
C GLU A 429 28.75 6.90 15.38
N ASP A 430 29.52 6.44 16.38
CA ASP A 430 30.88 6.88 16.61
C ASP A 430 31.77 5.91 17.41
N LYS A 431 33.04 5.86 17.02
CA LYS A 431 34.30 5.42 17.69
C LYS A 431 34.40 4.07 18.41
N ASN A 432 33.34 3.32 18.71
CA ASN A 432 33.40 2.09 19.50
C ASN A 432 33.09 0.80 18.71
N ARG A 433 33.35 0.79 17.40
CA ARG A 433 33.07 -0.36 16.51
C ARG A 433 33.64 -1.69 17.05
N LYS A 434 34.84 -1.65 17.70
CA LYS A 434 35.46 -2.86 18.30
C LYS A 434 34.66 -3.41 19.48
N GLU A 435 34.14 -2.54 20.34
CA GLU A 435 33.35 -2.93 21.50
C GLU A 435 31.97 -3.44 21.07
N HIS A 436 31.36 -2.80 20.08
CA HIS A 436 30.09 -3.21 19.51
C HIS A 436 30.19 -4.59 18.84
N LEU A 437 31.22 -4.83 18.03
CA LEU A 437 31.48 -6.13 17.44
C LEU A 437 31.76 -7.19 18.52
N ALA A 438 32.38 -6.83 19.62
CA ALA A 438 32.61 -7.75 20.75
C ALA A 438 31.30 -8.12 21.43
N LYS A 439 30.39 -7.14 21.65
CA LYS A 439 29.02 -7.37 22.19
C LYS A 439 28.21 -8.26 21.25
N ALA A 440 28.23 -7.97 19.96
CA ALA A 440 27.55 -8.77 18.95
C ALA A 440 28.09 -10.21 18.93
N ARG A 441 29.42 -10.39 18.96
CA ARG A 441 30.05 -11.74 19.03
C ARG A 441 29.70 -12.48 20.31
N ALA A 442 29.65 -11.80 21.46
CA ALA A 442 29.25 -12.38 22.73
C ALA A 442 27.78 -12.82 22.71
N PHE A 443 26.90 -11.99 22.15
CA PHE A 443 25.49 -12.33 21.92
C PHE A 443 25.34 -13.57 21.02
N PHE A 444 26.10 -13.65 19.91
CA PHE A 444 26.06 -14.80 19.01
C PHE A 444 26.68 -16.09 19.62
N ALA A 445 27.70 -15.98 20.45
CA ALA A 445 28.18 -17.10 21.21
C ALA A 445 27.13 -17.66 22.19
N LYS A 446 26.32 -16.78 22.77
CA LYS A 446 25.16 -17.14 23.60
C LYS A 446 24.08 -17.86 22.75
N ILE A 447 23.78 -17.33 21.55
CA ILE A 447 22.80 -17.94 20.61
C ILE A 447 23.26 -19.34 20.18
N GLN A 448 24.53 -19.53 19.79
CA GLN A 448 25.06 -20.84 19.39
C GLN A 448 24.98 -21.88 20.52
N LYS A 449 25.12 -21.45 21.77
CA LYS A 449 25.00 -22.33 22.95
C LYS A 449 23.55 -22.78 23.20
N TYR A 450 22.57 -21.97 22.81
CA TYR A 450 21.14 -22.19 23.06
C TYR A 450 20.34 -22.26 21.73
N ALA A 451 20.89 -22.94 20.72
CA ALA A 451 20.34 -22.98 19.36
C ALA A 451 18.83 -23.33 19.31
N ASN A 452 18.36 -24.18 20.20
CA ASN A 452 16.95 -24.58 20.28
C ASN A 452 16.02 -23.45 20.76
N GLU A 453 16.55 -22.43 21.45
CA GLU A 453 15.78 -21.28 21.94
C GLU A 453 15.67 -20.14 20.93
N TYR A 454 16.52 -20.17 19.90
CA TYR A 454 16.65 -19.14 18.86
C TYR A 454 16.31 -19.71 17.48
N ASP A 455 15.35 -20.60 17.41
CA ASP A 455 14.95 -21.29 16.18
C ASP A 455 14.09 -20.41 15.28
N HIS A 456 14.71 -19.32 14.77
CA HIS A 456 14.09 -18.43 13.81
C HIS A 456 15.10 -17.99 12.74
N PRO A 457 14.67 -17.87 11.45
CA PRO A 457 15.54 -17.46 10.34
C PRO A 457 16.32 -16.16 10.57
N ILE A 458 15.79 -15.21 11.32
CA ILE A 458 16.44 -13.92 11.63
C ILE A 458 17.83 -14.12 12.26
N PHE A 459 17.96 -15.08 13.19
CA PHE A 459 19.24 -15.36 13.85
C PHE A 459 20.25 -15.98 12.90
N ALA A 460 19.81 -16.87 11.99
CA ALA A 460 20.67 -17.45 10.97
C ALA A 460 21.18 -16.40 9.97
N HIS A 461 20.32 -15.48 9.53
CA HIS A 461 20.73 -14.36 8.68
C HIS A 461 21.73 -13.45 9.37
N ALA A 462 21.53 -13.15 10.63
CA ALA A 462 22.43 -12.31 11.41
C ALA A 462 23.81 -12.96 11.59
N LEU A 463 23.86 -14.26 11.85
CA LEU A 463 25.12 -15.03 11.92
C LEU A 463 25.90 -14.99 10.60
N GLN A 464 25.22 -15.13 9.45
CA GLN A 464 25.87 -15.04 8.14
C GLN A 464 26.45 -13.64 7.88
N MET A 465 25.76 -12.58 8.31
CA MET A 465 26.25 -11.21 8.16
C MET A 465 27.54 -11.00 8.95
N LEU A 466 27.60 -11.47 10.19
CA LEU A 466 28.78 -11.32 11.05
C LEU A 466 29.96 -12.19 10.59
N GLY A 467 29.71 -13.40 10.07
CA GLY A 467 30.75 -14.27 9.51
C GLY A 467 31.45 -13.63 8.31
N LYS A 468 30.71 -12.93 7.44
CA LYS A 468 31.28 -12.19 6.30
C LYS A 468 32.12 -10.97 6.74
N GLN A 469 31.74 -10.28 7.81
CA GLN A 469 32.52 -9.15 8.35
C GLN A 469 33.79 -9.59 9.04
N GLY A 470 33.85 -10.80 9.63
CA GLY A 470 35.03 -11.38 10.21
C GLY A 470 36.11 -11.72 9.17
N SER A 471 35.74 -12.29 8.04
CA SER A 471 36.66 -12.67 6.96
C SER A 471 37.20 -11.49 6.15
N ALA A 472 36.46 -10.40 6.04
CA ALA A 472 36.93 -9.17 5.37
C ALA A 472 38.00 -8.41 6.16
N ASN A 473 37.97 -8.49 7.50
CA ASN A 473 38.98 -7.83 8.36
C ASN A 473 40.30 -8.61 8.52
N GLU A 474 40.29 -9.92 8.27
CA GLU A 474 41.56 -10.73 8.26
C GLU A 474 42.39 -10.51 6.97
N SER A 475 41.77 -9.99 5.90
CA SER A 475 42.46 -9.72 4.63
C SER A 475 43.08 -8.30 4.54
N THR A 476 42.80 -7.40 5.49
CA THR A 476 43.37 -6.04 5.53
C THR A 476 44.50 -5.85 6.51
N ASP A 477 44.82 -6.88 7.34
CA ASP A 477 45.93 -6.88 8.27
C ASP A 477 47.11 -7.78 7.80
N LYS A 478 47.23 -8.02 6.48
CA LYS A 478 48.41 -8.68 5.87
C LYS A 478 49.10 -7.79 4.88
#